data_0f2b49b141d108a7e840ca9f8835b4b7
#
_entry.id   0f2b49b141d108a7e840ca9f8835b4b7
#
_cell.length_a   1.000
_cell.length_b   1.000
_cell.length_c   1.000
_cell.angle_alpha   90.00
_cell.angle_beta   90.00
_cell.angle_gamma   90.00
#
_symmetry.space_group_name_H-M   'P 1'
#
loop_
_entity.id
_entity.type
_entity.pdbx_description
1 polymer ?
#
loop_
_entity_poly.entity_id
_entity_poly.type
_entity_poly.pdbx_seq_one_letter_code
_entity_poly.pdbx_strand_id
1 'polypeptide(L)' 'MTIDTNTMISITEANQNFSKAAKVVDEHGTAVILKNNVPRYLVIDFSRAEKKKLPVMKMYLQYQNG' A
#
# COMPACT_ATOMS: atom_id res chain seq x y z
N MET A 1 -15.92 3.80 0.33
CA MET A 1 -14.91 3.10 -0.46
C MET A 1 -15.01 1.60 -0.22
N THR A 2 -15.04 0.84 -1.28
CA THR A 2 -15.11 -0.61 -1.17
C THR A 2 -13.70 -1.18 -1.19
N ILE A 3 -13.36 -1.99 -0.18
CA ILE A 3 -12.06 -2.65 -0.12
C ILE A 3 -12.21 -4.07 -0.61
N ASP A 4 -11.50 -4.39 -1.69
CA ASP A 4 -11.50 -5.72 -2.26
C ASP A 4 -10.54 -6.61 -1.47
N THR A 5 -11.04 -7.75 -0.98
CA THR A 5 -10.18 -8.67 -0.21
C THR A 5 -9.01 -9.18 -1.01
N ASN A 6 -9.09 -9.15 -2.35
CA ASN A 6 -7.97 -9.56 -3.20
C ASN A 6 -6.80 -8.58 -3.12
N THR A 7 -7.02 -7.38 -2.59
CA THR A 7 -5.97 -6.38 -2.43
C THR A 7 -5.41 -6.35 -1.01
N MET A 8 -5.90 -7.20 -0.13
CA MET A 8 -5.46 -7.20 1.27
C MET A 8 -4.30 -8.16 1.49
N ILE A 9 -3.33 -7.72 2.27
CA ILE A 9 -2.18 -8.54 2.64
C ILE A 9 -1.77 -8.17 4.06
N SER A 10 -1.42 -9.18 4.89
CA SER A 10 -0.99 -8.89 6.24
C SER A 10 0.38 -8.22 6.24
N ILE A 11 0.65 -7.42 7.27
CA ILE A 11 1.95 -6.75 7.38
C ILE A 11 3.08 -7.78 7.52
N THR A 12 2.82 -8.89 8.18
CA THR A 12 3.81 -9.97 8.31
C THR A 12 4.17 -10.52 6.94
N GLU A 13 3.17 -10.81 6.12
CA GLU A 13 3.41 -11.32 4.78
C GLU A 13 4.11 -10.31 3.89
N ALA A 14 3.71 -9.04 4.00
CA ALA A 14 4.35 -7.97 3.23
C ALA A 14 5.82 -7.81 3.62
N ASN A 15 6.14 -7.96 4.90
CA ASN A 15 7.52 -7.88 5.38
C ASN A 15 8.36 -9.05 4.89
N GLN A 16 7.78 -10.23 4.84
CA GLN A 16 8.50 -11.41 4.39
C GLN A 16 8.70 -11.45 2.89
N ASN A 17 7.75 -10.89 2.16
CA ASN A 17 7.80 -10.94 0.70
C ASN A 17 7.11 -9.72 0.11
N PHE A 18 7.83 -8.61 0.08
CA PHE A 18 7.28 -7.37 -0.45
C PHE A 18 6.94 -7.48 -1.94
N SER A 19 7.59 -8.39 -2.67
CA SER A 19 7.27 -8.61 -4.08
C SER A 19 5.81 -9.01 -4.27
N LYS A 20 5.25 -9.72 -3.30
CA LYS A 20 3.84 -10.10 -3.36
C LYS A 20 2.94 -8.87 -3.26
N ALA A 21 3.26 -7.95 -2.37
CA ALA A 21 2.50 -6.71 -2.25
C ALA A 21 2.61 -5.89 -3.53
N ALA A 22 3.80 -5.82 -4.10
CA ALA A 22 4.02 -5.10 -5.34
C ALA A 22 3.21 -5.70 -6.48
N LYS A 23 3.12 -7.03 -6.53
CA LYS A 23 2.31 -7.70 -7.56
C LYS A 23 0.84 -7.36 -7.41
N VAL A 24 0.34 -7.30 -6.18
CA VAL A 24 -1.06 -6.90 -5.93
C VAL A 24 -1.29 -5.49 -6.45
N VAL A 25 -0.35 -4.58 -6.20
CA VAL A 25 -0.45 -3.22 -6.70
C VAL A 25 -0.47 -3.21 -8.23
N ASP A 26 0.40 -4.00 -8.86
CA ASP A 26 0.46 -4.06 -10.32
C ASP A 26 -0.83 -4.59 -10.92
N GLU A 27 -1.45 -5.57 -10.28
CA GLU A 27 -2.66 -6.19 -10.82
C GLU A 27 -3.93 -5.42 -10.48
N HIS A 28 -4.01 -4.84 -9.29
CA HIS A 28 -5.24 -4.22 -8.79
C HIS A 28 -5.14 -2.71 -8.61
N GLY A 29 -3.94 -2.16 -8.69
CA GLY A 29 -3.72 -0.73 -8.53
C GLY A 29 -3.39 -0.30 -7.11
N THR A 30 -3.76 -1.09 -6.13
CA THR A 30 -3.48 -0.80 -4.72
C THR A 30 -3.27 -2.08 -3.95
N ALA A 31 -2.63 -1.99 -2.80
CA ALA A 31 -2.56 -3.08 -1.84
C ALA A 31 -2.82 -2.49 -0.46
N VAL A 32 -3.69 -3.13 0.30
CA VAL A 32 -4.04 -2.71 1.67
C VAL A 32 -3.28 -3.60 2.64
N ILE A 33 -2.45 -2.99 3.48
CA ILE A 33 -1.67 -3.74 4.47
C ILE A 33 -2.44 -3.77 5.77
N LEU A 34 -2.68 -4.98 6.27
CA LEU A 34 -3.41 -5.19 7.50
C LEU A 34 -2.44 -5.41 8.65
N LYS A 35 -2.73 -4.78 9.78
CA LYS A 35 -2.03 -5.06 11.02
C LYS A 35 -3.08 -5.46 12.05
N ASN A 36 -2.92 -6.66 12.63
CA ASN A 36 -3.90 -7.23 13.55
C ASN A 36 -5.30 -7.28 12.90
N ASN A 37 -5.34 -7.65 11.62
CA ASN A 37 -6.57 -7.78 10.85
C ASN A 37 -7.31 -6.46 10.63
N VAL A 38 -6.63 -5.34 10.80
CA VAL A 38 -7.21 -4.02 10.60
C VAL A 38 -6.44 -3.32 9.49
N PRO A 39 -7.12 -2.74 8.48
CA PRO A 39 -6.44 -1.97 7.44
C PRO A 39 -5.65 -0.84 8.07
N ARG A 40 -4.36 -0.79 7.77
CA ARG A 40 -3.47 0.18 8.40
C ARG A 40 -2.68 1.01 7.41
N TYR A 41 -2.22 0.39 6.32
CA TYR A 41 -1.38 1.07 5.35
C TYR A 41 -1.90 0.81 3.95
N LEU A 42 -1.63 1.75 3.06
CA LEU A 42 -2.01 1.63 1.66
C LEU A 42 -0.74 1.74 0.81
N VAL A 43 -0.57 0.78 -0.09
CA VAL A 43 0.53 0.81 -1.06
C VAL A 43 -0.08 1.08 -2.41
N ILE A 44 0.44 2.08 -3.11
CA ILE A 44 -0.04 2.42 -4.44
C ILE A 44 1.16 2.69 -5.35
N ASP A 45 0.93 2.58 -6.65
CA ASP A 45 1.93 2.91 -7.64
C ASP A 45 2.20 4.41 -7.62
N PHE A 46 3.47 4.79 -7.73
CA PHE A 46 3.88 6.20 -7.65
C PHE A 46 3.19 7.06 -8.71
N SER A 47 3.14 6.56 -9.94
CA SER A 47 2.51 7.33 -11.02
C SER A 47 1.02 7.51 -10.78
N ARG A 48 0.36 6.51 -10.19
CA ARG A 48 -1.05 6.62 -9.85
C ARG A 48 -1.27 7.64 -8.75
N ALA A 49 -0.37 7.67 -7.76
CA ALA A 49 -0.44 8.64 -6.68
C ALA A 49 -0.33 10.07 -7.22
N GLU A 50 0.58 10.28 -8.18
CA GLU A 50 0.75 11.58 -8.82
C GLU A 50 -0.52 12.02 -9.56
N LYS A 51 -1.11 11.09 -10.34
CA LYS A 51 -2.31 11.40 -11.11
C LYS A 51 -3.46 11.80 -10.22
N LYS A 52 -3.57 11.20 -9.05
CA LYS A 52 -4.65 11.51 -8.11
C LYS A 52 -4.30 12.63 -7.16
N LYS A 53 -3.11 13.22 -7.32
CA LYS A 53 -2.63 14.32 -6.48
C LYS A 53 -2.64 13.96 -5.00
N LEU A 54 -2.27 12.70 -4.71
CA LEU A 54 -2.16 12.26 -3.32
C LEU A 54 -0.91 12.88 -2.68
N PRO A 55 -0.88 12.98 -1.34
CA PRO A 55 0.23 13.66 -0.65
C PRO A 55 1.49 12.78 -0.58
N VAL A 56 2.05 12.45 -1.74
CA VAL A 56 3.22 11.59 -1.84
C VAL A 56 4.42 12.18 -1.12
N MET A 57 4.60 13.48 -1.29
CA MET A 57 5.71 14.20 -0.65
C MET A 57 5.65 14.10 0.86
N LYS A 58 4.45 14.27 1.41
CA LYS A 58 4.24 14.18 2.84
C LYS A 58 4.57 12.79 3.36
N MET A 59 4.17 11.76 2.64
CA MET A 59 4.46 10.38 3.01
C MET A 59 5.97 10.12 3.01
N TYR A 60 6.64 10.64 2.01
CA TYR A 60 8.07 10.49 1.88
C TYR A 60 8.81 11.13 3.06
N LEU A 61 8.40 12.34 3.43
CA LEU A 61 9.00 13.03 4.58
C LEU A 61 8.77 12.28 5.87
N GLN A 62 7.60 11.73 6.07
CA GLN A 62 7.31 10.94 7.25
C GLN A 62 8.19 9.70 7.32
N TYR A 63 8.40 9.07 6.19
CA TYR A 63 9.24 7.89 6.13
C TYR A 63 10.69 8.23 6.54
N GLN A 64 11.20 9.34 6.06
CA GLN A 64 12.57 9.76 6.37
C GLN A 64 12.75 10.14 7.84
N ASN A 65 11.70 10.65 8.44
CA ASN A 65 11.76 11.08 9.84
C ASN A 65 11.43 9.95 10.81
N GLY A 66 10.88 8.90 10.32
CA GLY A 66 10.49 7.77 11.14
C GLY A 66 11.53 6.72 11.20
#